data_50114ca4ab438aaf86dee6d78f1230a3
#
_entry.id   50114ca4ab438aaf86dee6d78f1230a3
#
_cell.length_a   1.000
_cell.length_b   1.000
_cell.length_c   1.000
_cell.angle_alpha   90.00
_cell.angle_beta   90.00
_cell.angle_gamma   90.00
#
_symmetry.space_group_name_H-M   'P 1'
#
loop_
_entity.id
_entity.type
_entity.pdbx_description
1 polymer ?
#
loop_
_entity_poly.entity_id
_entity_poly.type
_entity_poly.pdbx_seq_one_letter_code
_entity_poly.pdbx_strand_id
1 'polypeptide(L)'
;MHKIGIDIGSTYTKYCIMDEKNDITKLFSEKTPIRQKEYFEAKLDELTESYPSSNIVSCGYGKKNIQALKNINELTALALGGHFLVPDSDIILDIGGQDTKIIRQENGRLKEFFINGKCAAGSGMFLANVLRMLEKDFSEIDLTGIDTTPLKLSSVCAVFASSEIVTLLADNVGEDDIVRGVIWHILIQAKLLLKKVKRSKILLSGGFTKIPGFCNYAENALECDCVVAPNCSYLSAIGCALMER
;
A
#
# COMPACT_ATOMS: atom_id res chain seq x y z
N MET A 1 -14.37 1.91 25.02
CA MET A 1 -15.03 1.46 23.75
C MET A 1 -13.96 1.35 22.69
N HIS A 2 -13.85 0.21 21.97
CA HIS A 2 -12.84 0.04 20.93
C HIS A 2 -13.27 0.71 19.62
N LYS A 3 -12.28 1.12 18.83
CA LYS A 3 -12.45 1.65 17.47
C LYS A 3 -11.80 0.67 16.50
N ILE A 4 -12.53 0.20 15.51
CA ILE A 4 -12.04 -0.79 14.54
C ILE A 4 -12.06 -0.15 13.16
N GLY A 5 -10.89 -0.05 12.55
CA GLY A 5 -10.75 0.39 11.17
C GLY A 5 -10.42 -0.79 10.26
N ILE A 6 -11.12 -0.88 9.13
CA ILE A 6 -10.97 -1.97 8.17
C ILE A 6 -10.72 -1.38 6.78
N ASP A 7 -9.57 -1.73 6.19
CA ASP A 7 -9.27 -1.44 4.80
C ASP A 7 -9.42 -2.72 3.98
N ILE A 8 -10.52 -2.84 3.23
CA ILE A 8 -10.81 -4.00 2.38
C ILE A 8 -10.22 -3.73 0.99
N GLY A 9 -8.91 -3.97 0.87
CA GLY A 9 -8.18 -3.84 -0.38
C GLY A 9 -8.46 -4.99 -1.35
N SER A 10 -7.95 -4.87 -2.58
CA SER A 10 -8.11 -5.90 -3.63
C SER A 10 -7.32 -7.18 -3.34
N THR A 11 -6.20 -7.09 -2.63
CA THR A 11 -5.28 -8.22 -2.37
C THR A 11 -5.27 -8.61 -0.90
N TYR A 12 -5.22 -7.63 -0.01
CA TYR A 12 -5.23 -7.83 1.44
C TYR A 12 -6.26 -6.93 2.09
N THR A 13 -6.94 -7.48 3.09
CA THR A 13 -7.75 -6.73 4.04
C THR A 13 -6.91 -6.46 5.29
N LYS A 14 -6.88 -5.22 5.72
CA LYS A 14 -6.09 -4.76 6.87
C LYS A 14 -6.99 -4.25 7.96
N TYR A 15 -6.65 -4.59 9.19
CA TYR A 15 -7.43 -4.27 10.37
C TYR A 15 -6.59 -3.46 11.36
N CYS A 16 -7.19 -2.45 11.93
CA CYS A 16 -6.63 -1.67 13.02
C CYS A 16 -7.64 -1.62 14.18
N ILE A 17 -7.21 -2.02 15.37
CA ILE A 17 -7.99 -1.92 16.58
C ILE A 17 -7.31 -0.91 17.48
N MET A 18 -8.06 0.09 17.92
CA MET A 18 -7.62 1.12 18.84
C MET A 18 -8.49 1.13 20.10
N ASP A 19 -7.90 1.59 21.17
CA ASP A 19 -8.64 1.90 22.40
C ASP A 19 -9.30 3.30 22.35
N GLU A 20 -9.89 3.73 23.43
CA GLU A 20 -10.54 5.04 23.57
C GLU A 20 -9.58 6.22 23.45
N LYS A 21 -8.30 5.99 23.77
CA LYS A 21 -7.24 7.01 23.71
C LYS A 21 -6.59 7.13 22.35
N ASN A 22 -7.04 6.33 21.38
CA ASN A 22 -6.43 6.13 20.06
C ASN A 22 -5.08 5.40 20.11
N ASP A 23 -4.78 4.65 21.16
CA ASP A 23 -3.62 3.78 21.16
C ASP A 23 -3.92 2.53 20.33
N ILE A 24 -3.00 2.18 19.41
CA ILE A 24 -3.14 0.99 18.57
C ILE A 24 -2.90 -0.24 19.43
N THR A 25 -3.93 -1.04 19.66
CA THR A 25 -3.85 -2.27 20.44
C THR A 25 -3.57 -3.50 19.60
N LYS A 26 -4.03 -3.52 18.33
CA LYS A 26 -3.78 -4.63 17.41
C LYS A 26 -3.80 -4.18 15.96
N LEU A 27 -2.86 -4.69 15.17
CA LEU A 27 -2.83 -4.60 13.71
C LEU A 27 -2.66 -6.00 13.14
N PHE A 28 -3.45 -6.33 12.13
CA PHE A 28 -3.28 -7.57 11.40
C PHE A 28 -3.81 -7.43 9.98
N SER A 29 -3.41 -8.34 9.10
CA SER A 29 -3.89 -8.38 7.72
C SER A 29 -4.14 -9.81 7.28
N GLU A 30 -5.12 -9.99 6.42
CA GLU A 30 -5.51 -11.25 5.82
C GLU A 30 -5.60 -11.08 4.31
N LYS A 31 -5.41 -12.16 3.56
CA LYS A 31 -5.66 -12.15 2.12
C LYS A 31 -7.15 -11.88 1.88
N THR A 32 -7.48 -10.90 1.05
CA THR A 32 -8.87 -10.59 0.74
C THR A 32 -9.53 -11.78 0.04
N PRO A 33 -10.63 -12.31 0.59
CA PRO A 33 -11.30 -13.49 0.04
C PRO A 33 -12.01 -13.16 -1.27
N ILE A 34 -12.20 -14.17 -2.12
CA ILE A 34 -12.95 -14.03 -3.36
C ILE A 34 -14.45 -13.83 -3.07
N ARG A 35 -15.00 -14.59 -2.10
CA ARG A 35 -16.38 -14.47 -1.64
C ARG A 35 -16.46 -13.54 -0.44
N GLN A 36 -16.45 -12.26 -0.71
CA GLN A 36 -16.29 -11.24 0.32
C GLN A 36 -17.50 -11.12 1.26
N LYS A 37 -18.73 -11.18 0.74
CA LYS A 37 -19.92 -10.94 1.53
C LYS A 37 -20.07 -11.92 2.69
N GLU A 38 -20.11 -13.22 2.40
CA GLU A 38 -20.23 -14.28 3.39
C GLU A 38 -19.08 -14.24 4.42
N TYR A 39 -17.86 -13.97 3.92
CA TYR A 39 -16.67 -13.87 4.78
C TYR A 39 -16.79 -12.70 5.77
N PHE A 40 -17.19 -11.52 5.30
CA PHE A 40 -17.23 -10.33 6.14
C PHE A 40 -18.44 -10.31 7.08
N GLU A 41 -19.52 -11.05 6.77
CA GLU A 41 -20.60 -11.32 7.72
C GLU A 41 -20.04 -12.09 8.94
N ALA A 42 -19.38 -13.22 8.72
CA ALA A 42 -18.76 -14.00 9.80
C ALA A 42 -17.64 -13.23 10.53
N LYS A 43 -16.83 -12.47 9.80
CA LYS A 43 -15.75 -11.65 10.40
C LYS A 43 -16.32 -10.54 11.28
N LEU A 44 -17.46 -9.96 10.94
CA LEU A 44 -18.12 -8.95 11.74
C LEU A 44 -18.58 -9.53 13.08
N ASP A 45 -19.16 -10.75 13.06
CA ASP A 45 -19.57 -11.46 14.28
C ASP A 45 -18.36 -11.72 15.19
N GLU A 46 -17.25 -12.25 14.63
CA GLU A 46 -15.99 -12.47 15.35
C GLU A 46 -15.46 -11.17 16.01
N LEU A 47 -15.49 -10.07 15.27
CA LEU A 47 -15.00 -8.78 15.77
C LEU A 47 -15.91 -8.21 16.87
N THR A 48 -17.22 -8.35 16.73
CA THR A 48 -18.19 -7.86 17.73
C THR A 48 -18.19 -8.69 19.01
N GLU A 49 -17.96 -9.99 18.90
CA GLU A 49 -17.75 -10.87 20.07
C GLU A 49 -16.46 -10.53 20.81
N SER A 50 -15.36 -10.35 20.07
CA SER A 50 -14.04 -10.04 20.66
C SER A 50 -13.96 -8.62 21.21
N TYR A 51 -14.67 -7.67 20.62
CA TYR A 51 -14.66 -6.24 20.97
C TYR A 51 -16.08 -5.69 21.09
N PRO A 52 -16.82 -6.04 22.17
CA PRO A 52 -18.21 -5.57 22.35
C PRO A 52 -18.30 -4.04 22.33
N SER A 53 -19.37 -3.54 21.74
CA SER A 53 -19.67 -2.10 21.61
C SER A 53 -18.62 -1.29 20.84
N SER A 54 -17.84 -1.93 19.95
CA SER A 54 -16.87 -1.26 19.10
C SER A 54 -17.55 -0.46 17.98
N ASN A 55 -16.91 0.64 17.57
CA ASN A 55 -17.26 1.36 16.36
C ASN A 55 -16.43 0.81 15.21
N ILE A 56 -17.08 0.28 14.18
CA ILE A 56 -16.43 -0.29 12.99
C ILE A 56 -16.60 0.68 11.82
N VAL A 57 -15.48 1.12 11.23
CA VAL A 57 -15.45 1.97 10.03
C VAL A 57 -14.63 1.28 8.96
N SER A 58 -15.09 1.29 7.72
CA SER A 58 -14.40 0.63 6.63
C SER A 58 -14.12 1.52 5.42
N CYS A 59 -13.09 1.18 4.66
CA CYS A 59 -12.74 1.75 3.37
C CYS A 59 -12.25 0.67 2.39
N GLY A 60 -11.74 1.08 1.24
CA GLY A 60 -11.22 0.19 0.20
C GLY A 60 -12.26 -0.29 -0.80
N TYR A 61 -11.83 -1.14 -1.73
CA TYR A 61 -12.67 -1.66 -2.82
C TYR A 61 -13.86 -2.48 -2.30
N GLY A 62 -13.63 -3.30 -1.28
CA GLY A 62 -14.63 -4.21 -0.72
C GLY A 62 -15.52 -3.62 0.37
N LYS A 63 -15.39 -2.35 0.72
CA LYS A 63 -16.07 -1.72 1.88
C LYS A 63 -17.59 -1.90 1.94
N LYS A 64 -18.26 -2.14 0.81
CA LYS A 64 -19.70 -2.38 0.76
C LYS A 64 -20.12 -3.81 1.16
N ASN A 65 -19.14 -4.71 1.28
CA ASN A 65 -19.39 -6.12 1.62
C ASN A 65 -19.36 -6.37 3.14
N ILE A 66 -19.10 -5.35 3.95
CA ILE A 66 -19.16 -5.41 5.41
C ILE A 66 -20.19 -4.39 5.93
N GLN A 67 -21.00 -4.79 6.90
CA GLN A 67 -21.92 -3.92 7.61
C GLN A 67 -21.16 -3.11 8.68
N ALA A 68 -20.45 -2.08 8.24
CA ALA A 68 -19.79 -1.14 9.14
C ALA A 68 -20.73 0.02 9.52
N LEU A 69 -20.46 0.67 10.65
CA LEU A 69 -21.14 1.89 11.07
C LEU A 69 -21.05 2.97 9.98
N LYS A 70 -19.90 3.05 9.32
CA LYS A 70 -19.62 4.02 8.26
C LYS A 70 -18.65 3.45 7.23
N ASN A 71 -18.93 3.70 5.96
CA ASN A 71 -18.01 3.40 4.87
C ASN A 71 -17.43 4.72 4.35
N ILE A 72 -16.12 4.89 4.43
CA ILE A 72 -15.45 6.13 4.02
C ILE A 72 -14.64 5.97 2.72
N ASN A 73 -14.17 7.09 2.20
CA ASN A 73 -13.24 7.08 1.08
C ASN A 73 -11.85 6.68 1.58
N GLU A 74 -11.19 5.77 0.88
CA GLU A 74 -9.83 5.30 1.17
C GLU A 74 -8.81 6.45 1.21
N LEU A 75 -8.93 7.44 0.32
CA LEU A 75 -8.03 8.59 0.29
C LEU A 75 -8.16 9.45 1.57
N THR A 76 -9.38 9.58 2.10
CA THR A 76 -9.63 10.25 3.38
C THR A 76 -9.01 9.45 4.53
N ALA A 77 -9.18 8.14 4.51
CA ALA A 77 -8.57 7.26 5.50
C ALA A 77 -7.03 7.32 5.46
N LEU A 78 -6.44 7.28 4.26
CA LEU A 78 -4.98 7.45 4.08
C LEU A 78 -4.48 8.79 4.66
N ALA A 79 -5.19 9.90 4.40
CA ALA A 79 -4.81 11.21 4.91
C ALA A 79 -4.82 11.25 6.45
N LEU A 80 -5.88 10.71 7.07
CA LEU A 80 -5.99 10.64 8.53
C LEU A 80 -4.91 9.75 9.16
N GLY A 81 -4.72 8.54 8.63
CA GLY A 81 -3.73 7.61 9.14
C GLY A 81 -2.30 8.09 8.94
N GLY A 82 -2.02 8.75 7.81
CA GLY A 82 -0.71 9.33 7.53
C GLY A 82 -0.37 10.47 8.49
N HIS A 83 -1.29 11.39 8.72
CA HIS A 83 -1.10 12.47 9.69
C HIS A 83 -0.92 11.95 11.11
N PHE A 84 -1.66 10.89 11.49
CA PHE A 84 -1.53 10.27 12.80
C PHE A 84 -0.15 9.66 13.03
N LEU A 85 0.42 8.96 12.04
CA LEU A 85 1.74 8.33 12.19
C LEU A 85 2.89 9.29 11.96
N VAL A 86 2.76 10.22 11.00
CA VAL A 86 3.82 11.18 10.63
C VAL A 86 3.19 12.56 10.40
N PRO A 87 2.91 13.33 11.46
CA PRO A 87 2.21 14.62 11.35
C PRO A 87 2.89 15.62 10.40
N ASP A 88 4.22 15.56 10.29
CA ASP A 88 5.03 16.48 9.49
C ASP A 88 5.13 16.09 8.00
N SER A 89 4.45 15.01 7.58
CA SER A 89 4.45 14.57 6.18
C SER A 89 3.17 15.01 5.48
N ASP A 90 3.28 15.96 4.57
CA ASP A 90 2.14 16.45 3.77
C ASP A 90 1.82 15.53 2.59
N ILE A 91 2.77 14.73 2.13
CA ILE A 91 2.62 13.88 0.95
C ILE A 91 2.74 12.42 1.34
N ILE A 92 1.78 11.62 0.88
CA ILE A 92 1.77 10.17 1.04
C ILE A 92 1.81 9.55 -0.35
N LEU A 93 2.77 8.65 -0.58
CA LEU A 93 2.83 7.76 -1.73
C LEU A 93 2.41 6.37 -1.27
N ASP A 94 1.23 5.94 -1.67
CA ASP A 94 0.70 4.61 -1.39
C ASP A 94 0.79 3.72 -2.63
N ILE A 95 1.58 2.66 -2.55
CA ILE A 95 1.69 1.66 -3.62
C ILE A 95 0.84 0.46 -3.23
N GLY A 96 -0.37 0.44 -3.77
CA GLY A 96 -1.35 -0.63 -3.58
C GLY A 96 -1.18 -1.80 -4.53
N GLY A 97 -2.02 -2.83 -4.38
CA GLY A 97 -2.05 -4.00 -5.27
C GLY A 97 -2.53 -3.65 -6.68
N GLN A 98 -3.53 -2.77 -6.83
CA GLN A 98 -4.14 -2.45 -8.11
C GLN A 98 -3.81 -1.04 -8.62
N ASP A 99 -3.41 -0.14 -7.74
CA ASP A 99 -3.18 1.25 -8.05
C ASP A 99 -2.03 1.83 -7.22
N THR A 100 -1.52 2.96 -7.69
CA THR A 100 -0.59 3.81 -6.94
C THR A 100 -1.22 5.18 -6.76
N LYS A 101 -1.24 5.65 -5.52
CA LYS A 101 -1.87 6.91 -5.14
C LYS A 101 -0.83 7.86 -4.56
N ILE A 102 -0.92 9.12 -4.96
CA ILE A 102 -0.26 10.21 -4.27
C ILE A 102 -1.35 11.10 -3.71
N ILE A 103 -1.27 11.36 -2.42
CA ILE A 103 -2.17 12.29 -1.76
C ILE A 103 -1.37 13.40 -1.09
N ARG A 104 -1.91 14.61 -1.15
CA ARG A 104 -1.47 15.73 -0.32
C ARG A 104 -2.53 15.94 0.77
N GLN A 105 -2.06 15.94 2.00
CA GLN A 105 -2.89 16.17 3.16
C GLN A 105 -2.42 17.41 3.93
N GLU A 106 -3.30 17.98 4.74
CA GLU A 106 -3.00 19.03 5.69
C GLU A 106 -3.81 18.79 6.97
N ASN A 107 -3.13 18.58 8.07
CA ASN A 107 -3.74 18.22 9.36
C ASN A 107 -4.73 17.04 9.25
N GLY A 108 -4.35 15.97 8.55
CA GLY A 108 -5.18 14.79 8.34
C GLY A 108 -6.31 14.97 7.32
N ARG A 109 -6.45 16.15 6.71
CA ARG A 109 -7.47 16.40 5.68
C ARG A 109 -6.91 16.26 4.29
N LEU A 110 -7.56 15.43 3.48
CA LEU A 110 -7.22 15.29 2.06
C LEU A 110 -7.41 16.63 1.34
N LYS A 111 -6.38 17.10 0.66
CA LYS A 111 -6.39 18.34 -0.15
C LYS A 111 -6.37 18.04 -1.65
N GLU A 112 -5.52 17.12 -2.07
CA GLU A 112 -5.29 16.81 -3.46
C GLU A 112 -4.88 15.35 -3.60
N PHE A 113 -5.17 14.74 -4.75
CA PHE A 113 -4.76 13.38 -5.02
C PHE A 113 -4.51 13.13 -6.50
N PHE A 114 -3.62 12.19 -6.78
CA PHE A 114 -3.36 11.64 -8.12
C PHE A 114 -3.31 10.12 -8.01
N ILE A 115 -3.93 9.45 -8.96
CA ILE A 115 -4.03 7.99 -8.96
C ILE A 115 -3.57 7.46 -10.33
N ASN A 116 -2.70 6.45 -10.31
CA ASN A 116 -2.45 5.57 -11.44
C ASN A 116 -3.21 4.26 -11.19
N GLY A 117 -4.48 4.23 -11.56
CA GLY A 117 -5.36 3.06 -11.39
C GLY A 117 -5.71 2.36 -12.69
N LYS A 118 -5.10 2.78 -13.83
CA LYS A 118 -5.40 2.23 -15.16
C LYS A 118 -4.26 1.41 -15.76
N CYS A 119 -3.08 1.44 -15.15
CA CYS A 119 -1.91 0.76 -15.66
C CYS A 119 -1.32 -0.16 -14.59
N ALA A 120 -1.37 -1.46 -14.82
CA ALA A 120 -0.83 -2.46 -13.90
C ALA A 120 0.69 -2.29 -13.67
N ALA A 121 1.44 -1.78 -14.67
CA ALA A 121 2.88 -1.57 -14.57
C ALA A 121 3.32 -0.60 -13.47
N GLY A 122 2.42 0.22 -12.95
CA GLY A 122 2.67 1.13 -11.83
C GLY A 122 2.05 0.66 -10.52
N SER A 123 1.80 -0.63 -10.31
CA SER A 123 1.15 -1.15 -9.10
C SER A 123 1.78 -2.46 -8.62
N GLY A 124 1.43 -2.88 -7.41
CA GLY A 124 1.91 -4.14 -6.82
C GLY A 124 1.52 -5.39 -7.60
N MET A 125 0.47 -5.33 -8.43
CA MET A 125 0.07 -6.43 -9.30
C MET A 125 1.17 -6.78 -10.31
N PHE A 126 1.91 -5.80 -10.81
CA PHE A 126 3.03 -6.07 -11.71
C PHE A 126 4.11 -6.90 -11.02
N LEU A 127 4.55 -6.47 -9.82
CA LEU A 127 5.50 -7.24 -9.03
C LEU A 127 4.98 -8.65 -8.71
N ALA A 128 3.72 -8.77 -8.27
CA ALA A 128 3.12 -10.06 -7.94
C ALA A 128 3.07 -11.03 -9.13
N ASN A 129 2.84 -10.54 -10.35
CA ASN A 129 2.86 -11.34 -11.56
C ASN A 129 4.29 -11.81 -11.89
N VAL A 130 5.27 -10.93 -11.74
CA VAL A 130 6.69 -11.28 -11.98
C VAL A 130 7.18 -12.30 -10.96
N LEU A 131 6.91 -12.10 -9.67
CA LEU A 131 7.27 -13.07 -8.62
C LEU A 131 6.67 -14.46 -8.90
N ARG A 132 5.42 -14.52 -9.40
CA ARG A 132 4.82 -15.81 -9.82
C ARG A 132 5.55 -16.46 -11.00
N MET A 133 6.02 -15.66 -11.96
CA MET A 133 6.80 -16.16 -13.11
C MET A 133 8.17 -16.71 -12.67
N LEU A 134 8.76 -16.08 -11.65
CA LEU A 134 10.06 -16.45 -11.09
C LEU A 134 9.95 -17.50 -9.96
N GLU A 135 8.74 -17.95 -9.62
CA GLU A 135 8.46 -18.87 -8.50
C GLU A 135 9.03 -18.38 -7.16
N LYS A 136 9.10 -17.05 -6.99
CA LYS A 136 9.61 -16.40 -5.77
C LYS A 136 8.49 -15.89 -4.87
N ASP A 137 8.76 -15.88 -3.57
CA ASP A 137 7.87 -15.26 -2.58
C ASP A 137 8.25 -13.79 -2.32
N PHE A 138 7.25 -12.99 -1.95
CA PHE A 138 7.47 -11.59 -1.62
C PHE A 138 8.41 -11.40 -0.41
N SER A 139 8.44 -12.35 0.50
CA SER A 139 9.30 -12.32 1.70
C SER A 139 10.79 -12.54 1.39
N GLU A 140 11.13 -13.01 0.19
CA GLU A 140 12.51 -13.23 -0.26
C GLU A 140 13.17 -11.94 -0.79
N ILE A 141 12.39 -10.87 -0.98
CA ILE A 141 12.91 -9.62 -1.54
C ILE A 141 13.69 -8.86 -0.47
N ASP A 142 14.94 -8.52 -0.79
CA ASP A 142 15.80 -7.65 0.01
C ASP A 142 16.46 -6.59 -0.88
N LEU A 143 16.29 -5.33 -0.51
CA LEU A 143 16.85 -4.15 -1.16
C LEU A 143 17.93 -3.48 -0.32
N THR A 144 18.40 -4.12 0.75
CA THR A 144 19.38 -3.55 1.66
C THR A 144 20.76 -3.44 0.98
N GLY A 145 21.39 -2.26 1.07
CA GLY A 145 22.74 -2.05 0.56
C GLY A 145 22.87 -2.09 -0.96
N ILE A 146 21.79 -1.91 -1.71
CA ILE A 146 21.79 -1.92 -3.17
C ILE A 146 22.26 -0.57 -3.70
N ASP A 147 23.53 -0.52 -4.13
CA ASP A 147 24.21 0.66 -4.74
C ASP A 147 24.33 0.55 -6.27
N THR A 148 23.89 -0.56 -6.85
CA THR A 148 24.02 -0.79 -8.29
C THR A 148 22.94 -0.08 -9.09
N THR A 149 23.27 0.35 -10.31
CA THR A 149 22.26 0.85 -11.25
C THR A 149 21.26 -0.27 -11.53
N PRO A 150 19.97 -0.06 -11.22
CA PRO A 150 18.98 -1.11 -11.39
C PRO A 150 18.77 -1.44 -12.87
N LEU A 151 18.44 -2.70 -13.15
CA LEU A 151 17.99 -3.14 -14.46
C LEU A 151 16.82 -2.25 -14.92
N LYS A 152 16.94 -1.67 -16.11
CA LYS A 152 15.88 -0.86 -16.70
C LYS A 152 15.07 -1.70 -17.66
N LEU A 153 13.80 -1.89 -17.33
CA LEU A 153 12.86 -2.48 -18.27
C LEU A 153 12.58 -1.48 -19.40
N SER A 154 12.64 -1.92 -20.63
CA SER A 154 12.35 -1.11 -21.82
C SER A 154 10.85 -0.96 -22.05
N SER A 155 10.08 -1.98 -21.66
CA SER A 155 8.63 -2.03 -21.83
C SER A 155 7.91 -1.25 -20.76
N VAL A 156 7.10 -0.26 -21.17
CA VAL A 156 6.25 0.52 -20.25
C VAL A 156 5.01 -0.28 -19.82
N CYS A 157 4.55 -1.20 -20.61
CA CYS A 157 3.35 -2.03 -20.38
C CYS A 157 3.71 -3.33 -19.67
N ALA A 158 3.03 -3.66 -18.56
CA ALA A 158 3.25 -4.89 -17.81
C ALA A 158 3.08 -6.18 -18.65
N VAL A 159 2.24 -6.16 -19.68
CA VAL A 159 2.06 -7.31 -20.60
C VAL A 159 3.31 -7.53 -21.45
N PHE A 160 3.83 -6.47 -22.05
CA PHE A 160 5.07 -6.57 -22.85
C PHE A 160 6.30 -6.80 -21.98
N ALA A 161 6.33 -6.25 -20.77
CA ALA A 161 7.39 -6.52 -19.80
C ALA A 161 7.49 -7.99 -19.42
N SER A 162 6.38 -8.74 -19.42
CA SER A 162 6.42 -10.19 -19.20
C SER A 162 7.24 -10.92 -20.28
N SER A 163 7.11 -10.52 -21.54
CA SER A 163 7.93 -11.09 -22.65
C SER A 163 9.39 -10.67 -22.54
N GLU A 164 9.66 -9.42 -22.14
CA GLU A 164 11.01 -8.93 -21.88
C GLU A 164 11.68 -9.71 -20.74
N ILE A 165 10.97 -10.00 -19.66
CA ILE A 165 11.47 -10.80 -18.53
C ILE A 165 11.85 -12.22 -18.98
N VAL A 166 11.05 -12.87 -19.83
CA VAL A 166 11.38 -14.18 -20.40
C VAL A 166 12.71 -14.11 -21.19
N THR A 167 12.92 -13.04 -21.95
CA THR A 167 14.18 -12.82 -22.68
C THR A 167 15.35 -12.64 -21.72
N LEU A 168 15.18 -11.81 -20.67
CA LEU A 168 16.22 -11.58 -19.65
C LEU A 168 16.61 -12.89 -18.93
N LEU A 169 15.66 -13.75 -18.64
CA LEU A 169 15.93 -15.08 -18.07
C LEU A 169 16.70 -15.96 -19.04
N ALA A 170 16.35 -15.95 -20.32
CA ALA A 170 17.08 -16.70 -21.36
C ALA A 170 18.52 -16.20 -21.53
N ASP A 171 18.76 -14.90 -21.28
CA ASP A 171 20.08 -14.27 -21.26
C ASP A 171 20.82 -14.45 -19.93
N ASN A 172 20.30 -15.29 -19.02
CA ASN A 172 20.85 -15.59 -17.69
C ASN A 172 21.01 -14.37 -16.78
N VAL A 173 20.13 -13.36 -16.91
CA VAL A 173 20.04 -12.25 -15.94
C VAL A 173 19.49 -12.80 -14.63
N GLY A 174 20.09 -12.40 -13.51
CA GLY A 174 19.72 -12.86 -12.17
C GLY A 174 18.29 -12.46 -11.81
N GLU A 175 17.54 -13.38 -11.21
CA GLU A 175 16.13 -13.16 -10.81
C GLU A 175 15.98 -11.96 -9.88
N ASP A 176 16.93 -11.77 -8.94
CA ASP A 176 16.91 -10.64 -8.02
C ASP A 176 17.10 -9.30 -8.73
N ASP A 177 17.92 -9.26 -9.79
CA ASP A 177 18.10 -8.06 -10.60
C ASP A 177 16.83 -7.74 -11.40
N ILE A 178 16.12 -8.76 -11.88
CA ILE A 178 14.82 -8.61 -12.53
C ILE A 178 13.80 -8.04 -11.54
N VAL A 179 13.70 -8.59 -10.32
CA VAL A 179 12.78 -8.12 -9.27
C VAL A 179 13.10 -6.66 -8.89
N ARG A 180 14.37 -6.32 -8.69
CA ARG A 180 14.84 -4.96 -8.43
C ARG A 180 14.47 -4.01 -9.56
N GLY A 181 14.67 -4.42 -10.81
CA GLY A 181 14.28 -3.65 -11.99
C GLY A 181 12.78 -3.38 -12.07
N VAL A 182 11.94 -4.36 -11.71
CA VAL A 182 10.48 -4.21 -11.65
C VAL A 182 10.07 -3.20 -10.56
N ILE A 183 10.64 -3.31 -9.36
CA ILE A 183 10.37 -2.36 -8.27
C ILE A 183 10.80 -0.94 -8.67
N TRP A 184 11.99 -0.81 -9.28
CA TRP A 184 12.46 0.47 -9.83
C TRP A 184 11.49 1.04 -10.85
N HIS A 185 11.03 0.23 -11.79
CA HIS A 185 10.05 0.65 -12.80
C HIS A 185 8.76 1.20 -12.17
N ILE A 186 8.20 0.51 -11.17
CA ILE A 186 7.02 0.96 -10.43
C ILE A 186 7.27 2.32 -9.77
N LEU A 187 8.44 2.51 -9.13
CA LEU A 187 8.82 3.77 -8.50
C LEU A 187 8.99 4.90 -9.54
N ILE A 188 9.55 4.64 -10.72
CA ILE A 188 9.64 5.62 -11.80
C ILE A 188 8.24 6.03 -12.30
N GLN A 189 7.28 5.11 -12.40
CA GLN A 189 5.88 5.45 -12.70
C GLN A 189 5.28 6.35 -11.61
N ALA A 190 5.53 6.05 -10.35
CA ALA A 190 5.10 6.89 -9.22
C ALA A 190 5.76 8.29 -9.27
N LYS A 191 7.05 8.39 -9.63
CA LYS A 191 7.77 9.66 -9.81
C LYS A 191 7.11 10.57 -10.84
N LEU A 192 6.52 10.01 -11.90
CA LEU A 192 5.78 10.81 -12.89
C LEU A 192 4.53 11.47 -12.29
N LEU A 193 3.86 10.80 -11.34
CA LEU A 193 2.73 11.38 -10.60
C LEU A 193 3.22 12.46 -9.62
N LEU A 194 4.36 12.25 -8.96
CA LEU A 194 4.94 13.20 -8.01
C LEU A 194 5.33 14.54 -8.64
N LYS A 195 5.59 14.59 -9.94
CA LYS A 195 5.83 15.87 -10.65
C LYS A 195 4.66 16.85 -10.55
N LYS A 196 3.46 16.37 -10.21
CA LYS A 196 2.25 17.18 -10.10
C LYS A 196 2.09 17.84 -8.73
N VAL A 197 2.90 17.45 -7.73
CA VAL A 197 2.85 18.00 -6.38
C VAL A 197 4.16 18.69 -6.02
N LYS A 198 4.08 19.73 -5.19
CA LYS A 198 5.27 20.39 -4.65
C LYS A 198 6.03 19.38 -3.77
N ARG A 199 7.30 19.17 -4.06
CA ARG A 199 8.13 18.18 -3.34
C ARG A 199 8.28 18.58 -1.88
N SER A 200 8.02 17.65 -1.00
CA SER A 200 8.32 17.65 0.43
C SER A 200 8.74 16.23 0.81
N LYS A 201 9.01 15.99 2.07
CA LYS A 201 9.26 14.64 2.59
C LYS A 201 8.05 13.75 2.36
N ILE A 202 8.26 12.58 1.73
CA ILE A 202 7.19 11.67 1.33
C ILE A 202 7.06 10.53 2.32
N LEU A 203 5.87 10.34 2.89
CA LEU A 203 5.53 9.15 3.63
C LEU A 203 5.17 8.02 2.64
N LEU A 204 5.96 6.94 2.67
CA LEU A 204 5.68 5.74 1.88
C LEU A 204 4.67 4.86 2.59
N SER A 205 3.74 4.31 1.83
CA SER A 205 2.67 3.42 2.31
C SER A 205 2.46 2.24 1.35
N GLY A 206 1.69 1.27 1.78
CA GLY A 206 1.39 0.07 1.01
C GLY A 206 2.29 -1.12 1.35
N GLY A 207 2.11 -2.22 0.62
CA GLY A 207 2.79 -3.50 0.89
C GLY A 207 4.30 -3.46 0.74
N PHE A 208 4.81 -2.61 -0.17
CA PHE A 208 6.23 -2.46 -0.46
C PHE A 208 7.06 -1.98 0.72
N THR A 209 6.45 -1.26 1.66
CA THR A 209 7.13 -0.76 2.86
C THR A 209 7.59 -1.87 3.81
N LYS A 210 7.16 -3.11 3.58
CA LYS A 210 7.60 -4.30 4.31
C LYS A 210 8.90 -4.89 3.76
N ILE A 211 9.35 -4.46 2.59
CA ILE A 211 10.59 -4.95 1.96
C ILE A 211 11.78 -4.29 2.67
N PRO A 212 12.75 -5.08 3.20
CA PRO A 212 13.98 -4.52 3.75
C PRO A 212 14.69 -3.62 2.72
N GLY A 213 15.19 -2.46 3.14
CA GLY A 213 15.90 -1.50 2.27
C GLY A 213 15.00 -0.67 1.34
N PHE A 214 13.67 -0.88 1.33
CA PHE A 214 12.75 -0.20 0.39
C PHE A 214 12.82 1.33 0.49
N CYS A 215 12.95 1.90 1.70
CA CYS A 215 13.00 3.36 1.87
C CYS A 215 14.14 3.99 1.07
N ASN A 216 15.36 3.53 1.27
CA ASN A 216 16.55 4.06 0.56
C ASN A 216 16.47 3.80 -0.94
N TYR A 217 15.95 2.63 -1.33
CA TYR A 217 15.74 2.31 -2.74
C TYR A 217 14.73 3.25 -3.41
N ALA A 218 13.65 3.59 -2.69
CA ALA A 218 12.67 4.55 -3.15
C ALA A 218 13.22 5.97 -3.22
N GLU A 219 14.02 6.42 -2.25
CA GLU A 219 14.70 7.72 -2.27
C GLU A 219 15.55 7.89 -3.52
N ASN A 220 16.34 6.87 -3.85
CA ASN A 220 17.18 6.87 -5.06
C ASN A 220 16.33 6.94 -6.35
N ALA A 221 15.23 6.17 -6.43
CA ALA A 221 14.37 6.16 -7.60
C ALA A 221 13.58 7.46 -7.78
N LEU A 222 13.03 7.97 -6.67
CA LEU A 222 12.16 9.14 -6.66
C LEU A 222 12.93 10.46 -6.64
N GLU A 223 14.23 10.43 -6.27
CA GLU A 223 15.10 11.60 -6.08
C GLU A 223 14.51 12.61 -5.08
N CYS A 224 14.02 12.10 -3.95
CA CYS A 224 13.45 12.91 -2.87
C CYS A 224 13.52 12.17 -1.54
N ASP A 225 13.45 12.92 -0.44
CA ASP A 225 13.44 12.36 0.90
C ASP A 225 12.18 11.55 1.14
N CYS A 226 12.34 10.32 1.62
CA CYS A 226 11.24 9.43 1.96
C CYS A 226 11.28 9.06 3.45
N VAL A 227 10.15 8.59 3.96
CA VAL A 227 10.05 8.01 5.29
C VAL A 227 9.14 6.79 5.25
N VAL A 228 9.58 5.74 5.92
CA VAL A 228 8.77 4.57 6.24
C VAL A 228 8.62 4.54 7.76
N ALA A 229 7.43 4.88 8.25
CA ALA A 229 7.12 4.80 9.68
C ALA A 229 6.70 3.37 10.06
N PRO A 230 6.85 2.95 11.33
CA PRO A 230 6.22 1.73 11.81
C PRO A 230 4.73 1.74 11.48
N ASN A 231 4.20 0.59 11.03
CA ASN A 231 2.78 0.42 10.70
C ASN A 231 2.26 1.20 9.48
N CYS A 232 3.11 1.87 8.69
CA CYS A 232 2.67 2.65 7.52
C CYS A 232 1.96 1.81 6.43
N SER A 233 2.13 0.49 6.42
CA SER A 233 1.33 -0.39 5.54
C SER A 233 -0.14 -0.48 5.94
N TYR A 234 -0.54 0.05 7.12
CA TYR A 234 -1.90 0.03 7.65
C TYR A 234 -2.58 1.40 7.67
N LEU A 235 -2.04 2.43 7.00
CA LEU A 235 -2.54 3.81 7.09
C LEU A 235 -4.04 3.93 6.89
N SER A 236 -4.60 3.28 5.87
CA SER A 236 -6.04 3.33 5.60
C SER A 236 -6.87 2.72 6.73
N ALA A 237 -6.44 1.59 7.29
CA ALA A 237 -7.13 0.96 8.43
C ALA A 237 -7.00 1.82 9.70
N ILE A 238 -5.83 2.41 9.95
CA ILE A 238 -5.61 3.37 11.05
C ILE A 238 -6.54 4.58 10.89
N GLY A 239 -6.59 5.17 9.69
CA GLY A 239 -7.46 6.31 9.41
C GLY A 239 -8.95 5.98 9.54
N CYS A 240 -9.37 4.75 9.21
CA CYS A 240 -10.74 4.30 9.48
C CYS A 240 -11.03 4.24 10.98
N ALA A 241 -10.11 3.70 11.79
CA ALA A 241 -10.27 3.63 13.25
C ALA A 241 -10.33 5.01 13.92
N LEU A 242 -9.62 5.99 13.36
CA LEU A 242 -9.61 7.38 13.84
C LEU A 242 -10.87 8.18 13.46
N MET A 243 -11.68 7.68 12.50
CA MET A 243 -12.87 8.41 12.05
C MET A 243 -13.93 8.42 13.14
N GLU A 244 -14.25 9.59 13.61
CA GLU A 244 -15.35 9.81 14.56
C GLU A 244 -16.73 9.67 13.88
N ARG A 245 -17.79 9.55 14.71
CA ARG A 245 -19.19 9.41 14.28
C ARG A 245 -19.71 10.58 13.44
#